data_b83f8b4aa6c47e3897459a21599dbd60
#
_entry.id   b83f8b4aa6c47e3897459a21599dbd60
#
_cell.length_a   1.000
_cell.length_b   1.000
_cell.length_c   1.000
_cell.angle_alpha   90.00
_cell.angle_beta   90.00
_cell.angle_gamma   90.00
#
_symmetry.space_group_name_H-M   'P 1'
#
loop_
_entity.id
_entity.type
_entity.pdbx_description
1 polymer ?
#
loop_
_entity_poly.entity_id
_entity_poly.type
_entity_poly.pdbx_seq_one_letter_code
_entity_poly.pdbx_strand_id
1 'polypeptide(L)'
;MKLTSTQNIQIIAFLLLALVVTQALFTMLYVAEINPSRQLFWGLEGLLFTILSAFAGAAMVQAKNHHVGWSAIAFSSVFNVMQVSIGATMFMPFREVASQLEALGATAGAVVAFSFMIYYAAKFLLGFAALIFGVAKMNGNSKVLGGLTASVGVIAMFANAISIAFGRDSYLPSSIAGASGVLATLLLAICLLTIARED
;
A
#
# COMPACT_ATOMS: atom_id res chain seq x y z
N MET A 1 25.36 5.36 11.82
CA MET A 1 24.48 4.62 12.76
C MET A 1 24.21 3.25 12.14
N LYS A 2 24.53 2.15 12.83
CA LYS A 2 24.20 0.78 12.35
C LYS A 2 22.89 0.37 13.03
N LEU A 3 21.81 0.23 12.27
CA LEU A 3 20.57 -0.34 12.76
C LEU A 3 20.71 -1.87 12.83
N THR A 4 20.17 -2.47 13.88
CA THR A 4 19.99 -3.92 13.93
C THR A 4 18.87 -4.36 13.00
N SER A 5 18.86 -5.63 12.59
CA SER A 5 17.77 -6.20 11.79
C SER A 5 16.41 -5.99 12.46
N THR A 6 16.32 -6.27 13.75
CA THR A 6 15.11 -6.08 14.56
C THR A 6 14.62 -4.63 14.56
N GLN A 7 15.50 -3.66 14.74
CA GLN A 7 15.14 -2.24 14.68
C GLN A 7 14.61 -1.84 13.31
N ASN A 8 15.25 -2.33 12.25
CA ASN A 8 14.82 -2.06 10.88
C ASN A 8 13.41 -2.63 10.62
N ILE A 9 13.14 -3.87 11.03
CA ILE A 9 11.81 -4.48 10.92
C ILE A 9 10.76 -3.70 11.71
N GLN A 10 11.07 -3.26 12.93
CA GLN A 10 10.16 -2.45 13.74
C GLN A 10 9.83 -1.11 13.07
N ILE A 11 10.83 -0.43 12.51
CA ILE A 11 10.61 0.83 11.77
C ILE A 11 9.68 0.60 10.58
N ILE A 12 9.93 -0.45 9.78
CA ILE A 12 9.06 -0.81 8.65
C ILE A 12 7.63 -1.04 9.13
N ALA A 13 7.44 -1.82 10.19
CA ALA A 13 6.12 -2.11 10.73
C ALA A 13 5.39 -0.86 11.22
N PHE A 14 6.07 0.05 11.92
CA PHE A 14 5.48 1.31 12.37
C PHE A 14 5.14 2.24 11.20
N LEU A 15 5.95 2.30 10.15
CA LEU A 15 5.64 3.06 8.94
C LEU A 15 4.40 2.50 8.24
N LEU A 16 4.29 1.17 8.12
CA LEU A 16 3.09 0.52 7.58
C LEU A 16 1.84 0.83 8.42
N LEU A 17 1.94 0.83 9.76
CA LEU A 17 0.82 1.22 10.63
C LEU A 17 0.43 2.69 10.45
N ALA A 18 1.40 3.59 10.35
CA ALA A 18 1.13 5.01 10.09
C ALA A 18 0.40 5.19 8.74
N LEU A 19 0.80 4.46 7.71
CA LEU A 19 0.14 4.46 6.40
C LEU A 19 -1.29 3.89 6.47
N VAL A 20 -1.53 2.85 7.24
CA VAL A 20 -2.89 2.33 7.48
C VAL A 20 -3.77 3.40 8.12
N VAL A 21 -3.23 4.11 9.13
CA VAL A 21 -3.97 5.18 9.83
C VAL A 21 -4.30 6.32 8.88
N THR A 22 -3.33 6.81 8.07
CA THR A 22 -3.58 7.91 7.13
C THR A 22 -4.60 7.53 6.07
N GLN A 23 -4.51 6.32 5.51
CA GLN A 23 -5.44 5.83 4.49
C GLN A 23 -6.85 5.60 5.04
N ALA A 24 -6.97 5.02 6.23
CA ALA A 24 -8.25 4.83 6.89
C ALA A 24 -8.90 6.17 7.22
N LEU A 25 -8.14 7.11 7.81
CA LEU A 25 -8.62 8.43 8.16
C LEU A 25 -9.08 9.22 6.92
N PHE A 26 -8.26 9.23 5.85
CA PHE A 26 -8.65 9.87 4.59
C PHE A 26 -9.95 9.29 4.04
N THR A 27 -10.08 7.96 4.03
CA THR A 27 -11.27 7.27 3.52
C THR A 27 -12.50 7.59 4.39
N MET A 28 -12.36 7.58 5.71
CA MET A 28 -13.45 7.91 6.62
C MET A 28 -13.94 9.35 6.43
N LEU A 29 -13.02 10.31 6.33
CA LEU A 29 -13.36 11.72 6.08
C LEU A 29 -14.04 11.89 4.72
N TYR A 30 -13.53 11.20 3.69
CA TYR A 30 -14.11 11.25 2.35
C TYR A 30 -15.54 10.70 2.30
N VAL A 31 -15.79 9.55 2.96
CA VAL A 31 -17.13 8.94 3.06
C VAL A 31 -18.09 9.80 3.89
N ALA A 32 -17.57 10.49 4.91
CA ALA A 32 -18.34 11.44 5.71
C ALA A 32 -18.58 12.79 5.01
N GLU A 33 -18.18 12.92 3.72
CA GLU A 33 -18.30 14.15 2.92
C GLU A 33 -17.54 15.36 3.51
N ILE A 34 -16.64 15.11 4.47
CA ILE A 34 -15.72 16.09 5.01
C ILE A 34 -14.55 16.17 4.05
N ASN A 35 -14.55 17.07 3.10
CA ASN A 35 -13.52 17.22 2.07
C ASN A 35 -12.09 17.29 2.64
N PRO A 36 -11.37 16.17 2.84
CA PRO A 36 -10.04 16.20 3.40
C PRO A 36 -9.05 16.80 2.41
N SER A 37 -8.05 17.52 2.92
CA SER A 37 -6.97 18.04 2.09
C SER A 37 -6.17 16.90 1.48
N ARG A 38 -6.37 16.63 0.19
CA ARG A 38 -5.60 15.64 -0.56
C ARG A 38 -4.11 15.94 -0.52
N GLN A 39 -3.75 17.22 -0.65
CA GLN A 39 -2.37 17.68 -0.61
C GLN A 39 -1.69 17.27 0.72
N LEU A 40 -2.37 17.45 1.83
CA LEU A 40 -1.83 17.10 3.15
C LEU A 40 -1.71 15.57 3.31
N PHE A 41 -2.78 14.81 3.07
CA PHE A 41 -2.77 13.36 3.27
C PHE A 41 -1.83 12.65 2.30
N TRP A 42 -1.93 12.95 1.01
CA TRP A 42 -1.09 12.31 0.00
C TRP A 42 0.36 12.77 0.07
N GLY A 43 0.62 14.04 0.44
CA GLY A 43 1.98 14.50 0.72
C GLY A 43 2.61 13.77 1.90
N LEU A 44 1.87 13.60 2.99
CA LEU A 44 2.32 12.82 4.15
C LEU A 44 2.55 11.34 3.78
N GLU A 45 1.61 10.71 3.07
CA GLU A 45 1.77 9.34 2.60
C GLU A 45 2.98 9.19 1.68
N GLY A 46 3.22 10.15 0.78
CA GLY A 46 4.40 10.17 -0.09
C GLY A 46 5.71 10.17 0.70
N LEU A 47 5.79 10.99 1.75
CA LEU A 47 6.96 10.99 2.66
C LEU A 47 7.11 9.65 3.39
N LEU A 48 6.03 9.12 3.96
CA LEU A 48 6.06 7.83 4.66
C LEU A 48 6.48 6.69 3.73
N PHE A 49 5.95 6.63 2.50
CA PHE A 49 6.35 5.62 1.52
C PHE A 49 7.79 5.79 1.05
N THR A 50 8.29 7.03 0.92
CA THR A 50 9.68 7.29 0.57
C THR A 50 10.62 6.76 1.66
N ILE A 51 10.32 7.03 2.93
CA ILE A 51 11.09 6.50 4.05
C ILE A 51 10.98 4.97 4.10
N LEU A 52 9.77 4.43 3.95
CA LEU A 52 9.52 2.99 3.93
C LEU A 52 10.33 2.28 2.83
N SER A 53 10.43 2.87 1.64
CA SER A 53 11.20 2.29 0.53
C SER A 53 12.67 2.09 0.88
N ALA A 54 13.28 3.07 1.58
CA ALA A 54 14.66 2.99 2.02
C ALA A 54 14.88 1.88 3.07
N PHE A 55 14.02 1.81 4.09
CA PHE A 55 14.12 0.78 5.12
C PHE A 55 13.81 -0.63 4.60
N ALA A 56 12.79 -0.76 3.75
CA ALA A 56 12.45 -2.04 3.12
C ALA A 56 13.54 -2.49 2.12
N GLY A 57 14.14 -1.56 1.38
CA GLY A 57 15.30 -1.83 0.54
C GLY A 57 16.50 -2.31 1.35
N ALA A 58 16.79 -1.70 2.49
CA ALA A 58 17.83 -2.16 3.40
C ALA A 58 17.50 -3.56 3.95
N ALA A 59 16.25 -3.83 4.35
CA ALA A 59 15.82 -5.16 4.81
C ALA A 59 15.96 -6.22 3.72
N MET A 60 15.62 -5.89 2.47
CA MET A 60 15.77 -6.78 1.33
C MET A 60 17.23 -7.28 1.15
N VAL A 61 18.20 -6.40 1.39
CA VAL A 61 19.64 -6.73 1.24
C VAL A 61 20.19 -7.43 2.47
N GLN A 62 19.74 -7.04 3.67
CA GLN A 62 20.32 -7.50 4.94
C GLN A 62 19.66 -8.77 5.49
N ALA A 63 18.41 -9.04 5.13
CA ALA A 63 17.67 -10.19 5.64
C ALA A 63 18.26 -11.50 5.13
N LYS A 64 18.31 -12.50 6.01
CA LYS A 64 18.74 -13.87 5.64
C LYS A 64 17.66 -14.64 4.92
N ASN A 65 16.39 -14.32 5.17
CA ASN A 65 15.21 -15.01 4.67
C ASN A 65 14.17 -14.01 4.12
N HIS A 66 13.23 -14.54 3.35
CA HIS A 66 12.08 -13.79 2.86
C HIS A 66 12.41 -12.57 1.97
N HIS A 67 13.51 -12.63 1.22
CA HIS A 67 13.94 -11.55 0.30
C HIS A 67 12.82 -11.08 -0.61
N VAL A 68 12.00 -12.01 -1.14
CA VAL A 68 10.87 -11.68 -2.02
C VAL A 68 9.80 -10.87 -1.29
N GLY A 69 9.53 -11.18 -0.01
CA GLY A 69 8.61 -10.40 0.82
C GLY A 69 9.11 -8.97 1.07
N TRP A 70 10.40 -8.82 1.37
CA TRP A 70 11.03 -7.51 1.54
C TRP A 70 11.06 -6.71 0.23
N SER A 71 11.38 -7.37 -0.90
CA SER A 71 11.30 -6.76 -2.23
C SER A 71 9.89 -6.26 -2.53
N ALA A 72 8.87 -7.05 -2.21
CA ALA A 72 7.48 -6.68 -2.45
C ALA A 72 7.10 -5.42 -1.65
N ILE A 73 7.52 -5.28 -0.38
CA ILE A 73 7.31 -4.06 0.40
C ILE A 73 8.06 -2.88 -0.23
N ALA A 74 9.32 -3.05 -0.62
CA ALA A 74 10.14 -1.99 -1.19
C ALA A 74 9.55 -1.46 -2.51
N PHE A 75 9.23 -2.34 -3.46
CA PHE A 75 8.65 -1.95 -4.74
C PHE A 75 7.23 -1.40 -4.60
N SER A 76 6.41 -1.96 -3.70
CA SER A 76 5.11 -1.38 -3.37
C SER A 76 5.23 0.06 -2.89
N SER A 77 6.23 0.33 -2.05
CA SER A 77 6.47 1.68 -1.53
C SER A 77 6.81 2.66 -2.66
N VAL A 78 7.67 2.27 -3.61
CA VAL A 78 8.00 3.08 -4.78
C VAL A 78 6.76 3.35 -5.64
N PHE A 79 5.95 2.33 -5.92
CA PHE A 79 4.71 2.50 -6.67
C PHE A 79 3.72 3.43 -5.96
N ASN A 80 3.58 3.33 -4.64
CA ASN A 80 2.74 4.26 -3.89
C ASN A 80 3.28 5.70 -3.93
N VAL A 81 4.61 5.93 -3.88
CA VAL A 81 5.19 7.27 -4.08
C VAL A 81 4.78 7.83 -5.44
N MET A 82 4.89 7.04 -6.51
CA MET A 82 4.47 7.46 -7.84
C MET A 82 2.98 7.79 -7.88
N GLN A 83 2.15 6.92 -7.31
CA GLN A 83 0.69 7.08 -7.29
C GLN A 83 0.28 8.36 -6.56
N VAL A 84 0.77 8.59 -5.33
CA VAL A 84 0.42 9.78 -4.55
C VAL A 84 0.99 11.06 -5.17
N SER A 85 2.14 10.98 -5.83
CA SER A 85 2.72 12.11 -6.57
C SER A 85 1.83 12.53 -7.74
N ILE A 86 1.36 11.57 -8.55
CA ILE A 86 0.40 11.83 -9.63
C ILE A 86 -0.88 12.45 -9.05
N GLY A 87 -1.41 11.87 -7.99
CA GLY A 87 -2.61 12.37 -7.34
C GLY A 87 -2.47 13.78 -6.80
N ALA A 88 -1.36 14.07 -6.10
CA ALA A 88 -1.11 15.37 -5.49
C ALA A 88 -0.81 16.48 -6.51
N THR A 89 -0.18 16.15 -7.65
CA THR A 89 0.29 17.16 -8.60
C THR A 89 -0.59 17.29 -9.85
N MET A 90 -1.27 16.22 -10.28
CA MET A 90 -1.94 16.18 -11.57
C MET A 90 -3.48 16.19 -11.48
N PHE A 91 -4.09 15.61 -10.43
CA PHE A 91 -5.53 15.44 -10.39
C PHE A 91 -6.29 16.78 -10.43
N MET A 92 -5.92 17.74 -9.60
CA MET A 92 -6.63 19.02 -9.55
C MET A 92 -6.40 19.86 -10.81
N PRO A 93 -5.15 20.08 -11.30
CA PRO A 93 -4.91 20.81 -12.54
C PRO A 93 -5.64 20.21 -13.74
N PHE A 94 -5.59 18.89 -13.93
CA PHE A 94 -6.29 18.26 -15.05
C PHE A 94 -7.80 18.34 -14.93
N ARG A 95 -8.35 18.21 -13.73
CA ARG A 95 -9.78 18.34 -13.49
C ARG A 95 -10.28 19.79 -13.75
N GLU A 96 -9.50 20.79 -13.35
CA GLU A 96 -9.83 22.19 -13.57
C GLU A 96 -9.85 22.50 -15.06
N VAL A 97 -8.83 22.12 -15.81
CA VAL A 97 -8.80 22.33 -17.27
C VAL A 97 -9.89 21.53 -17.97
N ALA A 98 -10.15 20.28 -17.56
CA ALA A 98 -11.23 19.46 -18.13
C ALA A 98 -12.62 20.03 -17.86
N SER A 99 -12.83 20.79 -16.77
CA SER A 99 -14.09 21.47 -16.49
C SER A 99 -14.36 22.67 -17.44
N GLN A 100 -13.29 23.22 -18.01
CA GLN A 100 -13.35 24.34 -18.96
C GLN A 100 -13.40 23.88 -20.43
N LEU A 101 -12.78 22.72 -20.72
CA LEU A 101 -12.63 22.17 -22.05
C LEU A 101 -13.04 20.68 -22.04
N GLU A 102 -14.26 20.38 -22.47
CA GLU A 102 -14.82 19.01 -22.49
C GLU A 102 -13.90 18.02 -23.24
N ALA A 103 -13.22 18.48 -24.31
CA ALA A 103 -12.26 17.68 -25.07
C ALA A 103 -11.11 17.10 -24.22
N LEU A 104 -10.81 17.68 -23.06
CA LEU A 104 -9.77 17.22 -22.14
C LEU A 104 -10.29 16.29 -21.03
N GLY A 105 -11.59 16.03 -20.97
CA GLY A 105 -12.21 15.10 -20.01
C GLY A 105 -11.62 13.69 -20.10
N ALA A 106 -11.42 13.19 -21.32
CA ALA A 106 -10.79 11.88 -21.55
C ALA A 106 -9.34 11.82 -21.04
N THR A 107 -8.57 12.89 -21.22
CA THR A 107 -7.19 12.99 -20.73
C THR A 107 -7.14 13.00 -19.19
N ALA A 108 -8.01 13.78 -18.56
CA ALA A 108 -8.14 13.80 -17.11
C ALA A 108 -8.53 12.42 -16.57
N GLY A 109 -9.45 11.72 -17.22
CA GLY A 109 -9.83 10.35 -16.91
C GLY A 109 -8.67 9.37 -17.03
N ALA A 110 -7.85 9.49 -18.07
CA ALA A 110 -6.69 8.66 -18.30
C ALA A 110 -5.62 8.83 -17.18
N VAL A 111 -5.37 10.05 -16.73
CA VAL A 111 -4.45 10.33 -15.61
C VAL A 111 -4.93 9.65 -14.33
N VAL A 112 -6.23 9.74 -14.04
CA VAL A 112 -6.83 9.07 -12.87
C VAL A 112 -6.71 7.54 -13.01
N ALA A 113 -7.05 6.97 -14.17
CA ALA A 113 -6.96 5.53 -14.42
C ALA A 113 -5.53 5.01 -14.26
N PHE A 114 -4.55 5.72 -14.78
CA PHE A 114 -3.13 5.37 -14.65
C PHE A 114 -2.67 5.40 -13.19
N SER A 115 -3.03 6.43 -12.43
CA SER A 115 -2.73 6.51 -11.01
C SER A 115 -3.32 5.34 -10.22
N PHE A 116 -4.57 4.96 -10.50
CA PHE A 116 -5.21 3.80 -9.86
C PHE A 116 -4.58 2.47 -10.27
N MET A 117 -4.11 2.32 -11.50
CA MET A 117 -3.39 1.12 -11.93
C MET A 117 -2.11 0.92 -11.11
N ILE A 118 -1.34 2.00 -10.90
CA ILE A 118 -0.15 1.97 -10.04
C ILE A 118 -0.52 1.63 -8.60
N TYR A 119 -1.61 2.20 -8.08
CA TYR A 119 -2.13 1.90 -6.75
C TYR A 119 -2.47 0.41 -6.58
N TYR A 120 -3.17 -0.19 -7.54
CA TYR A 120 -3.52 -1.60 -7.48
C TYR A 120 -2.28 -2.50 -7.54
N ALA A 121 -1.29 -2.15 -8.37
CA ALA A 121 -0.02 -2.87 -8.41
C ALA A 121 0.71 -2.79 -7.06
N ALA A 122 0.72 -1.63 -6.42
CA ALA A 122 1.28 -1.46 -5.08
C ALA A 122 0.55 -2.30 -4.03
N LYS A 123 -0.79 -2.30 -4.04
CA LYS A 123 -1.60 -3.09 -3.09
C LYS A 123 -1.49 -4.59 -3.34
N PHE A 124 -1.36 -5.01 -4.59
CA PHE A 124 -1.05 -6.40 -4.94
C PHE A 124 0.27 -6.85 -4.28
N LEU A 125 1.33 -6.05 -4.39
CA LEU A 125 2.62 -6.36 -3.79
C LEU A 125 2.58 -6.38 -2.25
N LEU A 126 1.82 -5.50 -1.61
CA LEU A 126 1.63 -5.56 -0.15
C LEU A 126 0.85 -6.82 0.26
N GLY A 127 -0.18 -7.21 -0.52
CA GLY A 127 -0.88 -8.48 -0.32
C GLY A 127 0.06 -9.68 -0.47
N PHE A 128 0.96 -9.63 -1.45
CA PHE A 128 1.97 -10.68 -1.67
C PHE A 128 2.98 -10.75 -0.51
N ALA A 129 3.44 -9.61 0.01
CA ALA A 129 4.26 -9.57 1.20
C ALA A 129 3.52 -10.15 2.42
N ALA A 130 2.23 -9.80 2.60
CA ALA A 130 1.40 -10.35 3.67
C ALA A 130 1.24 -11.87 3.56
N LEU A 131 1.10 -12.41 2.35
CA LEU A 131 1.10 -13.86 2.12
C LEU A 131 2.43 -14.50 2.57
N ILE A 132 3.57 -13.96 2.12
CA ILE A 132 4.89 -14.53 2.44
C ILE A 132 5.18 -14.51 3.94
N PHE A 133 5.01 -13.34 4.58
CA PHE A 133 5.27 -13.21 6.03
C PHE A 133 4.22 -13.92 6.87
N GLY A 134 2.96 -13.99 6.38
CA GLY A 134 1.90 -14.77 7.01
C GLY A 134 2.22 -16.26 7.03
N VAL A 135 2.64 -16.82 5.91
CA VAL A 135 3.07 -18.24 5.82
C VAL A 135 4.30 -18.50 6.70
N ALA A 136 5.27 -17.59 6.69
CA ALA A 136 6.43 -17.70 7.58
C ALA A 136 6.01 -17.75 9.05
N LYS A 137 5.07 -16.89 9.45
CA LYS A 137 4.55 -16.84 10.83
C LYS A 137 3.70 -18.07 11.19
N MET A 138 2.97 -18.67 10.24
CA MET A 138 2.24 -19.92 10.45
C MET A 138 3.18 -21.09 10.80
N ASN A 139 4.35 -21.12 10.18
CA ASN A 139 5.36 -22.14 10.42
C ASN A 139 6.14 -21.91 11.73
N GLY A 140 5.97 -20.74 12.36
CA GLY A 140 6.54 -20.37 13.65
C GLY A 140 5.51 -20.45 14.79
N ASN A 141 5.55 -19.44 15.68
CA ASN A 141 4.86 -19.49 16.97
C ASN A 141 3.39 -19.03 16.95
N SER A 142 2.85 -18.52 15.82
CA SER A 142 1.46 -18.00 15.77
C SER A 142 0.73 -18.39 14.50
N LYS A 143 0.14 -19.57 14.50
CA LYS A 143 -0.63 -20.11 13.37
C LYS A 143 -1.84 -19.25 13.02
N VAL A 144 -2.54 -18.70 14.03
CA VAL A 144 -3.76 -17.90 13.81
C VAL A 144 -3.42 -16.58 13.14
N LEU A 145 -2.49 -15.80 13.69
CA LEU A 145 -2.08 -14.52 13.10
C LEU A 145 -1.49 -14.74 11.70
N GLY A 146 -0.60 -15.73 11.55
CA GLY A 146 -0.02 -16.07 10.26
C GLY A 146 -1.07 -16.46 9.23
N GLY A 147 -2.01 -17.32 9.60
CA GLY A 147 -3.10 -17.74 8.73
C GLY A 147 -4.01 -16.60 8.29
N LEU A 148 -4.40 -15.73 9.23
CA LEU A 148 -5.19 -14.53 8.90
C LEU A 148 -4.42 -13.60 7.95
N THR A 149 -3.15 -13.34 8.25
CA THR A 149 -2.30 -12.46 7.41
C THR A 149 -2.15 -13.02 6.00
N ALA A 150 -1.87 -14.31 5.87
CA ALA A 150 -1.74 -14.96 4.56
C ALA A 150 -3.07 -14.96 3.78
N SER A 151 -4.18 -15.29 4.42
CA SER A 151 -5.51 -15.34 3.78
C SER A 151 -5.95 -13.96 3.28
N VAL A 152 -5.80 -12.93 4.10
CA VAL A 152 -6.14 -11.56 3.70
C VAL A 152 -5.16 -11.06 2.63
N GLY A 153 -3.89 -11.46 2.70
CA GLY A 153 -2.91 -11.21 1.64
C GLY A 153 -3.36 -11.76 0.29
N VAL A 154 -3.82 -13.02 0.24
CA VAL A 154 -4.36 -13.64 -0.97
C VAL A 154 -5.59 -12.89 -1.49
N ILE A 155 -6.54 -12.55 -0.61
CA ILE A 155 -7.74 -11.78 -0.99
C ILE A 155 -7.34 -10.44 -1.61
N ALA A 156 -6.40 -9.72 -0.98
CA ALA A 156 -5.91 -8.45 -1.49
C ALA A 156 -5.23 -8.60 -2.85
N MET A 157 -4.42 -9.65 -3.05
CA MET A 157 -3.80 -9.95 -4.34
C MET A 157 -4.86 -10.16 -5.42
N PHE A 158 -5.86 -11.02 -5.20
CA PHE A 158 -6.91 -11.29 -6.18
C PHE A 158 -7.74 -10.04 -6.49
N ALA A 159 -8.18 -9.30 -5.48
CA ALA A 159 -8.97 -8.09 -5.68
C ALA A 159 -8.21 -7.05 -6.51
N ASN A 160 -6.94 -6.83 -6.20
CA ASN A 160 -6.12 -5.87 -6.94
C ASN A 160 -5.70 -6.39 -8.32
N ALA A 161 -5.45 -7.70 -8.50
CA ALA A 161 -5.19 -8.30 -9.80
C ALA A 161 -6.37 -8.13 -10.77
N ILE A 162 -7.60 -8.33 -10.32
CA ILE A 162 -8.82 -8.07 -11.11
C ILE A 162 -8.86 -6.60 -11.54
N SER A 163 -8.58 -5.66 -10.63
CA SER A 163 -8.57 -4.24 -10.94
C SER A 163 -7.44 -3.84 -11.90
N ILE A 164 -6.29 -4.51 -11.85
CA ILE A 164 -5.19 -4.33 -12.83
C ILE A 164 -5.61 -4.85 -14.20
N ALA A 165 -6.20 -6.04 -14.26
CA ALA A 165 -6.50 -6.72 -15.52
C ALA A 165 -7.67 -6.07 -16.28
N PHE A 166 -8.69 -5.61 -15.56
CA PHE A 166 -9.94 -5.16 -16.16
C PHE A 166 -10.24 -3.67 -15.95
N GLY A 167 -9.38 -2.97 -15.21
CA GLY A 167 -9.55 -1.56 -14.91
C GLY A 167 -10.41 -1.31 -13.66
N ARG A 168 -10.45 -0.05 -13.29
CA ARG A 168 -11.15 0.44 -12.11
C ARG A 168 -12.67 0.26 -12.26
N ASP A 169 -13.30 -0.26 -11.22
CA ASP A 169 -14.77 -0.40 -11.10
C ASP A 169 -15.44 -1.26 -12.20
N SER A 170 -14.65 -2.09 -12.94
CA SER A 170 -15.20 -2.93 -14.01
C SER A 170 -15.90 -4.19 -13.49
N TYR A 171 -15.20 -5.05 -12.73
CA TYR A 171 -15.75 -6.28 -12.17
C TYR A 171 -15.80 -6.26 -10.65
N LEU A 172 -14.99 -5.41 -10.02
CA LEU A 172 -14.92 -5.26 -8.58
C LEU A 172 -14.89 -3.77 -8.22
N PRO A 173 -15.74 -3.32 -7.28
CA PRO A 173 -15.68 -1.95 -6.79
C PRO A 173 -14.29 -1.61 -6.27
N SER A 174 -13.76 -0.44 -6.63
CA SER A 174 -12.44 0.03 -6.18
C SER A 174 -12.32 0.10 -4.65
N SER A 175 -13.44 0.28 -3.95
CA SER A 175 -13.50 0.25 -2.49
C SER A 175 -13.11 -1.12 -1.91
N ILE A 176 -13.48 -2.23 -2.55
CA ILE A 176 -13.12 -3.59 -2.11
C ILE A 176 -11.63 -3.83 -2.32
N ALA A 177 -11.09 -3.47 -3.50
CA ALA A 177 -9.67 -3.59 -3.77
C ALA A 177 -8.85 -2.72 -2.79
N GLY A 178 -9.30 -1.48 -2.53
CA GLY A 178 -8.67 -0.59 -1.56
C GLY A 178 -8.71 -1.12 -0.13
N ALA A 179 -9.89 -1.49 0.37
CA ALA A 179 -10.08 -1.98 1.74
C ALA A 179 -9.30 -3.26 2.01
N SER A 180 -9.31 -4.22 1.07
CA SER A 180 -8.52 -5.45 1.20
C SER A 180 -7.02 -5.17 1.27
N GLY A 181 -6.52 -4.22 0.48
CA GLY A 181 -5.12 -3.80 0.50
C GLY A 181 -4.73 -3.12 1.82
N VAL A 182 -5.60 -2.26 2.37
CA VAL A 182 -5.36 -1.62 3.68
C VAL A 182 -5.35 -2.66 4.81
N LEU A 183 -6.31 -3.60 4.80
CA LEU A 183 -6.37 -4.67 5.78
C LEU A 183 -5.15 -5.61 5.70
N ALA A 184 -4.71 -5.96 4.50
CA ALA A 184 -3.49 -6.75 4.31
C ALA A 184 -2.25 -6.00 4.85
N THR A 185 -2.17 -4.68 4.64
CA THR A 185 -1.10 -3.84 5.17
C THR A 185 -1.10 -3.81 6.71
N LEU A 186 -2.28 -3.71 7.33
CA LEU A 186 -2.43 -3.75 8.79
C LEU A 186 -1.94 -5.07 9.37
N LEU A 187 -2.42 -6.19 8.82
CA LEU A 187 -2.03 -7.52 9.30
C LEU A 187 -0.56 -7.82 9.05
N LEU A 188 0.00 -7.37 7.91
CA LEU A 188 1.42 -7.44 7.63
C LEU A 188 2.24 -6.68 8.68
N ALA A 189 1.85 -5.45 9.02
CA ALA A 189 2.55 -4.66 10.02
C ALA A 189 2.54 -5.34 11.41
N ILE A 190 1.38 -5.87 11.84
CA ILE A 190 1.26 -6.62 13.09
C ILE A 190 2.12 -7.89 13.06
N CYS A 191 2.11 -8.62 11.94
CA CYS A 191 2.92 -9.81 11.74
C CYS A 191 4.42 -9.50 11.88
N LEU A 192 4.90 -8.43 11.24
CA LEU A 192 6.29 -7.98 11.32
C LEU A 192 6.71 -7.57 12.73
N LEU A 193 5.84 -6.88 13.50
CA LEU A 193 6.11 -6.53 14.89
C LEU A 193 6.27 -7.77 15.78
N THR A 194 5.53 -8.84 15.50
CA THR A 194 5.66 -10.09 16.26
C THR A 194 6.91 -10.87 15.86
N ILE A 195 7.32 -10.85 14.59
CA ILE A 195 8.60 -11.44 14.13
C ILE A 195 9.77 -10.71 14.78
N ALA A 196 9.76 -9.38 14.80
CA ALA A 196 10.83 -8.58 15.42
C ALA A 196 11.00 -8.78 16.94
N ARG A 197 10.03 -9.36 17.61
CA ARG A 197 10.13 -9.69 19.05
C ARG A 197 10.68 -11.07 19.33
N GLU A 198 10.70 -11.93 18.32
CA GLU A 198 11.15 -13.32 18.41
C GLU A 198 12.62 -13.47 17.99
N ASP A 199 13.20 -12.50 17.26
CA ASP A 199 14.62 -12.38 16.91
C ASP A 199 15.40 -11.64 18.02
#